data_153c44b7e1254b6c5051f25e5087497b
#
_entry.id   153c44b7e1254b6c5051f25e5087497b
#
_cell.length_a   1.000
_cell.length_b   1.000
_cell.length_c   1.000
_cell.angle_alpha   90.00
_cell.angle_beta   90.00
_cell.angle_gamma   90.00
#
_symmetry.space_group_name_H-M   'P 1'
#
loop_
_entity.id
_entity.type
_entity.pdbx_description
1 polymer ?
#
loop_
_entity_poly.entity_id
_entity_poly.type
_entity_poly.pdbx_seq_one_letter_code
_entity_poly.pdbx_strand_id
1 'polypeptide(L)'
;PESFAVKQFVQEFSSSLKSNEHTGENFEIVALEGLLSNVATKYSRRVACFGPMISSLLDELRNTDTPLNNSNAGAAILTRILPIRNTLSHYERSSEGLLRVLERLLNDDEDMSLMMLTDRKNEGLKGQTTFDVERHEPIELILEAYYHKTEECVQSAFGLRKNIEATQELVNIALDDSRNRL
;
A
#
# COMPACT_ATOMS: atom_id res chain seq x y z
N PRO A 1 4.57 -19.54 -15.88
CA PRO A 1 3.85 -18.49 -16.60
C PRO A 1 3.93 -17.22 -15.77
N GLU A 2 4.73 -16.25 -16.24
CA GLU A 2 4.80 -14.95 -15.60
C GLU A 2 3.42 -14.29 -15.65
N SER A 3 2.97 -13.76 -14.52
CA SER A 3 1.72 -13.02 -14.44
C SER A 3 1.73 -11.85 -15.43
N PHE A 4 0.60 -11.58 -16.10
CA PHE A 4 0.44 -10.44 -17.00
C PHE A 4 0.93 -9.12 -16.36
N ALA A 5 0.66 -8.95 -15.06
CA ALA A 5 1.11 -7.80 -14.29
C ALA A 5 2.64 -7.68 -14.20
N VAL A 6 3.38 -8.80 -14.15
CA VAL A 6 4.86 -8.78 -14.13
C VAL A 6 5.39 -8.35 -15.49
N LYS A 7 4.81 -8.86 -16.58
CA LYS A 7 5.22 -8.48 -17.94
C LYS A 7 4.97 -6.99 -18.20
N GLN A 8 3.80 -6.50 -17.81
CA GLN A 8 3.47 -5.09 -17.92
C GLN A 8 4.45 -4.22 -17.12
N PHE A 9 4.74 -4.58 -15.87
CA PHE A 9 5.71 -3.88 -15.05
C PHE A 9 7.09 -3.84 -15.70
N VAL A 10 7.61 -4.99 -16.17
CA VAL A 10 8.92 -5.07 -16.82
C VAL A 10 8.97 -4.18 -18.06
N GLN A 11 7.88 -4.12 -18.84
CA GLN A 11 7.80 -3.29 -20.02
C GLN A 11 7.79 -1.79 -19.66
N GLU A 12 6.95 -1.38 -18.71
CA GLU A 12 6.87 0.01 -18.23
C GLU A 12 8.20 0.45 -17.63
N PHE A 13 8.79 -0.38 -16.77
CA PHE A 13 10.08 -0.13 -16.14
C PHE A 13 11.22 -0.02 -17.14
N SER A 14 11.28 -0.92 -18.12
CA SER A 14 12.28 -0.87 -19.19
C SER A 14 12.14 0.38 -20.06
N SER A 15 10.90 0.84 -20.27
CA SER A 15 10.63 2.08 -21.02
C SER A 15 11.09 3.30 -20.24
N SER A 16 10.84 3.36 -18.93
CA SER A 16 11.31 4.43 -18.06
C SER A 16 12.84 4.52 -18.03
N LEU A 17 13.52 3.38 -17.89
CA LEU A 17 14.99 3.34 -17.92
C LEU A 17 15.58 3.82 -19.24
N LYS A 18 14.95 3.48 -20.39
CA LYS A 18 15.40 3.93 -21.70
C LYS A 18 15.16 5.43 -21.94
N SER A 19 14.04 5.96 -21.45
CA SER A 19 13.77 7.39 -21.57
C SER A 19 14.74 8.24 -20.75
N ASN A 20 15.28 7.67 -19.68
CA ASN A 20 16.23 8.33 -18.80
C ASN A 20 17.65 8.47 -19.37
N GLU A 21 18.04 7.66 -20.37
CA GLU A 21 19.30 7.84 -21.08
C GLU A 21 19.45 9.27 -21.67
N HIS A 22 18.34 9.99 -21.82
CA HIS A 22 18.29 11.36 -22.35
C HIS A 22 18.23 12.46 -21.27
N THR A 23 17.87 12.13 -20.02
CA THR A 23 17.71 13.12 -18.93
C THR A 23 18.96 13.27 -18.06
N GLY A 24 19.90 12.32 -18.13
CA GLY A 24 21.17 12.38 -17.39
C GLY A 24 21.04 12.09 -15.88
N GLU A 25 19.89 11.61 -15.41
CA GLU A 25 19.72 11.16 -14.03
C GLU A 25 20.44 9.83 -13.79
N ASN A 26 20.89 9.60 -12.58
CA ASN A 26 21.57 8.36 -12.20
C ASN A 26 20.61 7.17 -12.32
N PHE A 27 21.08 6.07 -12.92
CA PHE A 27 20.31 4.86 -13.15
C PHE A 27 19.64 4.32 -11.88
N GLU A 28 20.35 4.31 -10.76
CA GLU A 28 19.87 3.81 -9.47
C GLU A 28 18.68 4.59 -8.96
N ILE A 29 18.62 5.89 -9.18
CA ILE A 29 17.52 6.78 -8.77
C ILE A 29 16.24 6.40 -9.53
N VAL A 30 16.33 6.32 -10.86
CA VAL A 30 15.20 5.95 -11.72
C VAL A 30 14.72 4.52 -11.45
N ALA A 31 15.67 3.62 -11.20
CA ALA A 31 15.35 2.24 -10.87
C ALA A 31 14.61 2.12 -9.52
N LEU A 32 15.09 2.82 -8.50
CA LEU A 32 14.45 2.84 -7.18
C LEU A 32 13.05 3.45 -7.25
N GLU A 33 12.93 4.63 -7.88
CA GLU A 33 11.65 5.30 -8.04
C GLU A 33 10.64 4.45 -8.81
N GLY A 34 11.04 3.84 -9.92
CA GLY A 34 10.19 2.96 -10.71
C GLY A 34 9.68 1.74 -9.93
N LEU A 35 10.54 1.12 -9.11
CA LEU A 35 10.16 0.01 -8.24
C LEU A 35 9.19 0.46 -7.16
N LEU A 36 9.49 1.52 -6.42
CA LEU A 36 8.65 2.04 -5.34
C LEU A 36 7.32 2.56 -5.87
N SER A 37 7.31 3.26 -7.02
CA SER A 37 6.10 3.73 -7.68
C SER A 37 5.16 2.58 -8.05
N ASN A 38 5.70 1.48 -8.60
CA ASN A 38 4.91 0.30 -8.94
C ASN A 38 4.27 -0.32 -7.69
N VAL A 39 5.05 -0.49 -6.63
CA VAL A 39 4.56 -1.06 -5.37
C VAL A 39 3.50 -0.16 -4.74
N ALA A 40 3.78 1.12 -4.56
CA ALA A 40 2.85 2.07 -3.95
C ALA A 40 1.55 2.21 -4.76
N THR A 41 1.64 2.23 -6.10
CA THR A 41 0.48 2.27 -6.98
C THR A 41 -0.40 1.03 -6.84
N LYS A 42 0.19 -0.16 -6.72
CA LYS A 42 -0.56 -1.40 -6.46
C LYS A 42 -1.31 -1.34 -5.13
N TYR A 43 -0.67 -0.82 -4.08
CA TYR A 43 -1.31 -0.65 -2.77
C TYR A 43 -2.45 0.36 -2.84
N SER A 44 -2.23 1.56 -3.37
CA SER A 44 -3.25 2.61 -3.49
C SER A 44 -4.47 2.16 -4.29
N ARG A 45 -4.26 1.53 -5.45
CA ARG A 45 -5.36 1.04 -6.29
C ARG A 45 -6.23 -0.01 -5.58
N ARG A 46 -5.62 -0.91 -4.84
CA ARG A 46 -6.38 -1.94 -4.13
C ARG A 46 -7.17 -1.35 -2.96
N VAL A 47 -6.59 -0.48 -2.16
CA VAL A 47 -7.32 0.20 -1.08
C VAL A 47 -8.49 1.01 -1.66
N ALA A 48 -8.27 1.72 -2.76
CA ALA A 48 -9.32 2.48 -3.45
C ALA A 48 -10.50 1.60 -3.92
N CYS A 49 -10.26 0.33 -4.29
CA CYS A 49 -11.33 -0.60 -4.67
C CYS A 49 -12.20 -1.05 -3.48
N PHE A 50 -11.65 -1.11 -2.27
CA PHE A 50 -12.40 -1.56 -1.09
C PHE A 50 -13.42 -0.53 -0.61
N GLY A 51 -13.15 0.77 -0.72
CA GLY A 51 -14.04 1.84 -0.28
C GLY A 51 -15.46 1.72 -0.84
N PRO A 52 -15.66 1.78 -2.17
CA PRO A 52 -16.96 1.62 -2.80
C PRO A 52 -17.66 0.30 -2.48
N MET A 53 -16.90 -0.80 -2.41
CA MET A 53 -17.43 -2.13 -2.08
C MET A 53 -18.00 -2.18 -0.67
N ILE A 54 -17.29 -1.61 0.30
CA ILE A 54 -17.72 -1.52 1.69
C ILE A 54 -18.94 -0.58 1.79
N SER A 55 -18.90 0.61 1.18
CA SER A 55 -20.01 1.54 1.18
C SER A 55 -21.30 0.91 0.62
N SER A 56 -21.21 0.18 -0.49
CA SER A 56 -22.35 -0.51 -1.07
C SER A 56 -22.97 -1.56 -0.12
N LEU A 57 -22.13 -2.31 0.61
CA LEU A 57 -22.61 -3.28 1.60
C LEU A 57 -23.23 -2.59 2.82
N LEU A 58 -22.71 -1.45 3.25
CA LEU A 58 -23.25 -0.66 4.33
C LEU A 58 -24.59 -0.02 3.94
N ASP A 59 -24.72 0.45 2.72
CA ASP A 59 -25.97 1.02 2.21
C ASP A 59 -27.05 -0.07 2.04
N GLU A 60 -26.65 -1.28 1.62
CA GLU A 60 -27.56 -2.44 1.60
C GLU A 60 -28.10 -2.74 3.01
N LEU A 61 -27.28 -2.65 4.04
CA LEU A 61 -27.68 -2.79 5.44
C LEU A 61 -28.64 -1.70 5.90
N ARG A 62 -28.43 -0.46 5.48
CA ARG A 62 -29.26 0.69 5.88
C ARG A 62 -30.61 0.74 5.17
N ASN A 63 -30.63 0.36 3.90
CA ASN A 63 -31.80 0.48 3.02
C ASN A 63 -32.78 -0.71 3.13
N THR A 64 -32.40 -1.75 3.87
CA THR A 64 -33.33 -2.86 4.09
C THR A 64 -34.31 -2.45 5.19
N ASP A 65 -35.51 -1.96 4.84
CA ASP A 65 -36.55 -1.53 5.77
C ASP A 65 -36.98 -2.61 6.79
N THR A 66 -36.47 -3.81 6.64
CA THR A 66 -36.69 -4.94 7.56
C THR A 66 -35.44 -5.80 7.78
N PRO A 67 -34.23 -5.24 7.95
CA PRO A 67 -33.02 -6.08 8.05
C PRO A 67 -32.92 -6.84 9.36
N LEU A 68 -33.53 -6.31 10.38
CA LEU A 68 -33.38 -6.78 11.75
C LEU A 68 -34.44 -7.80 12.18
N ASN A 69 -35.57 -7.84 11.48
CA ASN A 69 -36.63 -8.86 11.67
C ASN A 69 -36.34 -10.14 10.85
N ASN A 70 -35.41 -10.10 9.90
CA ASN A 70 -35.01 -11.26 9.11
C ASN A 70 -33.56 -11.64 9.47
N SER A 71 -33.39 -12.46 10.49
CA SER A 71 -32.09 -12.94 10.98
C SER A 71 -31.18 -13.49 9.85
N ASN A 72 -31.77 -13.97 8.75
CA ASN A 72 -31.07 -14.48 7.60
C ASN A 72 -30.43 -13.38 6.75
N ALA A 73 -31.00 -12.18 6.63
CA ALA A 73 -30.45 -11.10 5.82
C ALA A 73 -29.20 -10.51 6.45
N GLY A 74 -29.22 -10.23 7.77
CA GLY A 74 -28.06 -9.75 8.50
C GLY A 74 -26.89 -10.76 8.47
N ALA A 75 -27.18 -12.04 8.67
CA ALA A 75 -26.20 -13.11 8.59
C ALA A 75 -25.58 -13.23 7.18
N ALA A 76 -26.37 -13.07 6.12
CA ALA A 76 -25.90 -13.10 4.74
C ALA A 76 -24.90 -11.96 4.45
N ILE A 77 -25.19 -10.75 4.94
CA ILE A 77 -24.29 -9.59 4.76
C ILE A 77 -23.00 -9.77 5.56
N LEU A 78 -23.08 -10.25 6.80
CA LEU A 78 -21.89 -10.57 7.61
C LEU A 78 -20.99 -11.59 6.91
N THR A 79 -21.57 -12.60 6.27
CA THR A 79 -20.82 -13.61 5.49
C THR A 79 -20.12 -12.99 4.29
N ARG A 80 -20.69 -11.96 3.65
CA ARG A 80 -20.07 -11.24 2.52
C ARG A 80 -18.99 -10.26 2.97
N ILE A 81 -19.12 -9.67 4.15
CA ILE A 81 -18.15 -8.72 4.71
C ILE A 81 -16.87 -9.43 5.19
N LEU A 82 -16.97 -10.63 5.74
CA LEU A 82 -15.85 -11.35 6.34
C LEU A 82 -14.64 -11.54 5.41
N PRO A 83 -14.79 -12.01 4.16
CA PRO A 83 -13.65 -12.14 3.24
C PRO A 83 -13.02 -10.78 2.88
N ILE A 84 -13.83 -9.71 2.79
CA ILE A 84 -13.32 -8.35 2.53
C ILE A 84 -12.46 -7.89 3.69
N ARG A 85 -12.95 -8.05 4.93
CA ARG A 85 -12.19 -7.72 6.14
C ARG A 85 -10.85 -8.48 6.20
N ASN A 86 -10.86 -9.77 5.92
CA ASN A 86 -9.66 -10.61 5.96
C ASN A 86 -8.64 -10.16 4.89
N THR A 87 -9.11 -9.85 3.69
CA THR A 87 -8.27 -9.33 2.61
C THR A 87 -7.69 -7.96 2.98
N LEU A 88 -8.48 -7.08 3.56
CA LEU A 88 -8.06 -5.75 4.00
C LEU A 88 -7.02 -5.84 5.12
N SER A 89 -7.20 -6.74 6.10
CA SER A 89 -6.22 -6.99 7.17
C SER A 89 -4.90 -7.53 6.64
N HIS A 90 -4.94 -8.39 5.62
CA HIS A 90 -3.71 -8.85 4.96
C HIS A 90 -2.99 -7.69 4.25
N TYR A 91 -3.77 -6.81 3.64
CA TYR A 91 -3.28 -5.63 2.94
C TYR A 91 -2.59 -4.65 3.89
N GLU A 92 -3.26 -4.34 5.01
CA GLU A 92 -2.75 -3.49 6.10
C GLU A 92 -1.39 -3.99 6.58
N ARG A 93 -1.27 -5.28 6.93
CA ARG A 93 0.00 -5.88 7.36
C ARG A 93 1.11 -5.80 6.31
N SER A 94 0.76 -6.01 5.03
CA SER A 94 1.74 -5.92 3.94
C SER A 94 2.24 -4.49 3.75
N SER A 95 1.34 -3.50 3.83
CA SER A 95 1.70 -2.08 3.73
C SER A 95 2.53 -1.62 4.93
N GLU A 96 2.18 -2.05 6.14
CA GLU A 96 2.99 -1.82 7.34
C GLU A 96 4.38 -2.47 7.23
N GLY A 97 4.47 -3.63 6.60
CA GLY A 97 5.76 -4.29 6.31
C GLY A 97 6.63 -3.42 5.42
N LEU A 98 6.06 -2.85 4.36
CA LEU A 98 6.77 -1.92 3.48
C LEU A 98 7.17 -0.64 4.22
N LEU A 99 6.26 -0.08 5.02
CA LEU A 99 6.51 1.13 5.80
C LEU A 99 7.73 0.95 6.73
N ARG A 100 7.80 -0.17 7.45
CA ARG A 100 8.95 -0.50 8.31
C ARG A 100 10.26 -0.64 7.54
N VAL A 101 10.22 -1.15 6.31
CA VAL A 101 11.43 -1.25 5.47
C VAL A 101 11.89 0.14 5.04
N LEU A 102 10.97 1.01 4.61
CA LEU A 102 11.31 2.38 4.22
C LEU A 102 11.83 3.19 5.41
N GLU A 103 11.19 3.07 6.57
CA GLU A 103 11.63 3.70 7.82
C GLU A 103 13.05 3.25 8.23
N ARG A 104 13.34 1.96 8.11
CA ARG A 104 14.67 1.45 8.40
C ARG A 104 15.72 2.02 7.45
N LEU A 105 15.40 2.12 6.14
CA LEU A 105 16.33 2.68 5.16
C LEU A 105 16.56 4.17 5.39
N LEU A 106 15.51 4.92 5.75
CA LEU A 106 15.61 6.36 6.06
C LEU A 106 16.41 6.65 7.34
N ASN A 107 16.51 5.68 8.25
CA ASN A 107 17.31 5.82 9.47
C ASN A 107 18.77 5.36 9.32
N ASP A 108 19.19 5.00 8.11
CA ASP A 108 20.54 4.48 7.83
C ASP A 108 21.18 5.23 6.66
N ASP A 109 21.87 6.33 6.99
CA ASP A 109 22.56 7.19 6.00
C ASP A 109 23.65 6.41 5.24
N GLU A 110 24.28 5.42 5.88
CA GLU A 110 25.29 4.57 5.25
C GLU A 110 24.65 3.70 4.16
N ASP A 111 23.53 3.03 4.46
CA ASP A 111 22.80 2.22 3.48
C ASP A 111 22.32 3.08 2.30
N MET A 112 21.76 4.28 2.57
CA MET A 112 21.32 5.21 1.51
C MET A 112 22.49 5.69 0.64
N SER A 113 23.62 6.02 1.25
CA SER A 113 24.83 6.43 0.52
C SER A 113 25.38 5.27 -0.34
N LEU A 114 25.29 4.03 0.12
CA LEU A 114 25.70 2.85 -0.64
C LEU A 114 24.81 2.58 -1.87
N MET A 115 23.58 3.11 -1.92
CA MET A 115 22.71 3.01 -3.08
C MET A 115 23.14 3.89 -4.25
N MET A 116 23.98 4.92 -4.04
CA MET A 116 24.53 5.79 -5.09
C MET A 116 25.64 5.09 -5.89
N LEU A 117 25.24 4.15 -6.75
CA LEU A 117 26.15 3.24 -7.46
C LEU A 117 27.01 3.96 -8.51
N THR A 118 26.43 4.93 -9.23
CA THR A 118 27.11 5.69 -10.27
C THR A 118 28.24 6.53 -9.67
N ASP A 119 28.00 7.21 -8.57
CA ASP A 119 28.97 8.04 -7.89
C ASP A 119 30.11 7.20 -7.32
N ARG A 120 29.81 6.08 -6.67
CA ARG A 120 30.80 5.13 -6.18
C ARG A 120 31.70 4.59 -7.30
N LYS A 121 31.12 4.27 -8.45
CA LYS A 121 31.88 3.83 -9.62
C LYS A 121 32.84 4.92 -10.12
N ASN A 122 32.36 6.14 -10.20
CA ASN A 122 33.17 7.28 -10.65
C ASN A 122 34.29 7.63 -9.69
N GLU A 123 34.08 7.46 -8.39
CA GLU A 123 35.08 7.65 -7.35
C GLU A 123 36.16 6.57 -7.35
N GLY A 124 35.76 5.31 -7.46
CA GLY A 124 36.66 4.18 -7.60
C GLY A 124 37.62 4.36 -8.79
N LEU A 125 37.12 4.95 -9.88
CA LEU A 125 37.95 5.29 -11.05
C LEU A 125 38.95 6.44 -10.77
N LYS A 126 38.65 7.33 -9.83
CA LYS A 126 39.49 8.47 -9.44
C LYS A 126 40.44 8.16 -8.28
N GLY A 127 40.36 6.95 -7.69
CA GLY A 127 41.16 6.56 -6.52
C GLY A 127 40.77 7.32 -5.23
N GLN A 128 39.63 7.97 -5.20
CA GLN A 128 39.11 8.68 -4.03
C GLN A 128 38.18 7.75 -3.23
N THR A 129 38.47 7.58 -1.96
CA THR A 129 37.69 6.76 -1.02
C THR A 129 37.01 7.59 0.07
N THR A 130 36.78 8.87 -0.18
CA THR A 130 36.11 9.74 0.79
C THR A 130 34.58 9.49 0.71
N PHE A 131 34.07 8.95 1.78
CA PHE A 131 32.64 8.80 2.01
C PHE A 131 32.03 10.19 2.25
N ASP A 132 31.23 10.68 1.31
CA ASP A 132 30.50 11.93 1.45
C ASP A 132 29.08 11.62 1.86
N VAL A 133 28.75 11.88 3.12
CA VAL A 133 27.46 11.57 3.72
C VAL A 133 26.32 12.42 3.07
N GLU A 134 26.65 13.59 2.51
CA GLU A 134 25.63 14.48 1.90
C GLU A 134 25.11 14.01 0.53
N ARG A 135 25.67 12.92 -0.03
CA ARG A 135 25.32 12.44 -1.38
C ARG A 135 24.03 11.64 -1.47
N HIS A 136 23.48 11.21 -0.35
CA HIS A 136 22.29 10.37 -0.36
C HIS A 136 20.98 11.18 -0.47
N GLU A 137 21.04 12.50 -0.44
CA GLU A 137 19.85 13.38 -0.50
C GLU A 137 18.82 12.99 -1.56
N PRO A 138 19.20 12.63 -2.82
CA PRO A 138 18.20 12.22 -3.82
C PRO A 138 17.52 10.90 -3.48
N ILE A 139 18.22 9.96 -2.84
CA ILE A 139 17.65 8.70 -2.38
C ILE A 139 16.70 8.94 -1.21
N GLU A 140 17.12 9.76 -0.24
CA GLU A 140 16.33 10.15 0.92
C GLU A 140 14.99 10.77 0.50
N LEU A 141 15.00 11.75 -0.41
CA LEU A 141 13.78 12.40 -0.92
C LEU A 141 12.81 11.39 -1.56
N ILE A 142 13.33 10.42 -2.32
CA ILE A 142 12.49 9.38 -2.91
C ILE A 142 11.90 8.48 -1.82
N LEU A 143 12.73 8.01 -0.91
CA LEU A 143 12.27 7.15 0.19
C LEU A 143 11.23 7.83 1.06
N GLU A 144 11.43 9.11 1.42
CA GLU A 144 10.45 9.92 2.17
C GLU A 144 9.12 10.04 1.42
N ALA A 145 9.15 10.39 0.13
CA ALA A 145 7.95 10.53 -0.68
C ALA A 145 7.12 9.23 -0.71
N TYR A 146 7.81 8.08 -0.85
CA TYR A 146 7.13 6.79 -0.85
C TYR A 146 6.78 6.27 0.54
N TYR A 147 7.50 6.69 1.59
CA TYR A 147 7.12 6.47 2.97
C TYR A 147 5.77 7.11 3.26
N HIS A 148 5.61 8.40 3.00
CA HIS A 148 4.34 9.11 3.19
C HIS A 148 3.20 8.53 2.37
N LYS A 149 3.44 8.20 1.11
CA LYS A 149 2.44 7.56 0.26
C LYS A 149 2.00 6.17 0.77
N THR A 150 2.93 5.42 1.34
CA THR A 150 2.63 4.12 1.95
C THR A 150 1.89 4.30 3.27
N GLU A 151 2.25 5.28 4.07
CA GLU A 151 1.56 5.64 5.31
C GLU A 151 0.08 6.00 5.05
N GLU A 152 -0.21 6.80 4.03
CA GLU A 152 -1.58 7.11 3.60
C GLU A 152 -2.37 5.83 3.24
N CYS A 153 -1.74 4.86 2.58
CA CYS A 153 -2.36 3.57 2.28
C CYS A 153 -2.68 2.77 3.55
N VAL A 154 -1.77 2.74 4.53
CA VAL A 154 -1.98 2.07 5.82
C VAL A 154 -3.15 2.71 6.56
N GLN A 155 -3.17 4.04 6.67
CA GLN A 155 -4.24 4.78 7.35
C GLN A 155 -5.60 4.56 6.67
N SER A 156 -5.63 4.57 5.34
CA SER A 156 -6.86 4.32 4.57
C SER A 156 -7.37 2.90 4.80
N ALA A 157 -6.50 1.89 4.76
CA ALA A 157 -6.87 0.50 5.01
C ALA A 157 -7.37 0.30 6.45
N PHE A 158 -6.71 0.92 7.43
CA PHE A 158 -7.12 0.91 8.83
C PHE A 158 -8.51 1.54 9.01
N GLY A 159 -8.77 2.71 8.41
CA GLY A 159 -10.07 3.38 8.46
C GLY A 159 -11.20 2.52 7.90
N LEU A 160 -10.97 1.89 6.74
CA LEU A 160 -11.94 0.97 6.14
C LEU A 160 -12.21 -0.26 7.03
N ARG A 161 -11.18 -0.83 7.64
CA ARG A 161 -11.33 -1.96 8.56
C ARG A 161 -12.14 -1.56 9.80
N LYS A 162 -11.88 -0.39 10.38
CA LYS A 162 -12.65 0.14 11.51
C LYS A 162 -14.13 0.35 11.17
N ASN A 163 -14.43 0.83 9.97
CA ASN A 163 -15.81 0.97 9.51
C ASN A 163 -16.52 -0.39 9.41
N ILE A 164 -15.83 -1.42 8.93
CA ILE A 164 -16.36 -2.79 8.87
C ILE A 164 -16.63 -3.32 10.29
N GLU A 165 -15.67 -3.18 11.21
CA GLU A 165 -15.80 -3.65 12.59
C GLU A 165 -16.99 -2.99 13.30
N ALA A 166 -17.11 -1.66 13.21
CA ALA A 166 -18.24 -0.93 13.79
C ALA A 166 -19.59 -1.39 13.21
N THR A 167 -19.65 -1.66 11.92
CA THR A 167 -20.88 -2.15 11.28
C THR A 167 -21.23 -3.56 11.71
N GLN A 168 -20.24 -4.46 11.81
CA GLN A 168 -20.46 -5.81 12.31
C GLN A 168 -21.01 -5.81 13.74
N GLU A 169 -20.51 -4.90 14.58
CA GLU A 169 -20.95 -4.75 15.95
C GLU A 169 -22.44 -4.29 16.00
N LEU A 170 -22.80 -3.29 15.21
CA LEU A 170 -24.20 -2.83 15.10
C LEU A 170 -25.13 -3.93 14.63
N VAL A 171 -24.75 -4.73 13.63
CA VAL A 171 -25.57 -5.85 13.14
C VAL A 171 -25.73 -6.93 14.23
N ASN A 172 -24.66 -7.25 14.97
CA ASN A 172 -24.74 -8.23 16.04
C ASN A 172 -25.68 -7.77 17.17
N ILE A 173 -25.58 -6.50 17.60
CA ILE A 173 -26.48 -5.93 18.62
C ILE A 173 -27.95 -6.03 18.16
N ALA A 174 -28.20 -5.70 16.91
CA ALA A 174 -29.55 -5.74 16.36
C ALA A 174 -30.12 -7.16 16.22
N LEU A 175 -29.27 -8.14 15.87
CA LEU A 175 -29.66 -9.55 15.84
C LEU A 175 -29.97 -10.08 17.26
N ASP A 176 -29.20 -9.68 18.26
CA ASP A 176 -29.43 -10.07 19.65
C ASP A 176 -30.70 -9.44 20.22
N ASP A 177 -31.01 -8.17 19.90
CA ASP A 177 -32.26 -7.53 20.27
C ASP A 177 -33.51 -8.23 19.63
N SER A 178 -33.37 -8.62 18.37
CA SER A 178 -34.41 -9.40 17.67
C SER A 178 -34.65 -10.76 18.31
N ARG A 179 -33.59 -11.44 18.77
CA ARG A 179 -33.71 -12.72 19.48
C ARG A 179 -34.36 -12.60 20.84
N ASN A 180 -34.10 -11.50 21.54
CA ASN A 180 -34.63 -11.29 22.90
C ASN A 180 -36.12 -10.85 22.91
N ARG A 181 -36.67 -10.47 21.75
CA ARG A 181 -38.09 -10.09 21.59
C ARG A 181 -39.03 -11.26 21.20
N LEU A 182 -38.46 -12.42 20.88
CA LEU A 182 -39.18 -13.66 20.58
C LEU A 182 -39.30 -14.53 21.84
#